data_7aef1bf3d872f26f3f0c55629eaa210b
#
_entry.id   7aef1bf3d872f26f3f0c55629eaa210b
#
_cell.length_a   1.000
_cell.length_b   1.000
_cell.length_c   1.000
_cell.angle_alpha   90.00
_cell.angle_beta   90.00
_cell.angle_gamma   90.00
#
_symmetry.space_group_name_H-M   'P 1'
#
loop_
_entity.id
_entity.type
_entity.pdbx_description
1 polymer ?
#
loop_
_entity_poly.entity_id
_entity_poly.type
_entity_poly.pdbx_seq_one_letter_code
_entity_poly.pdbx_strand_id
1 'polypeptide(L)'
;MFFLNHYKRKKHGNIEGKKYERKVARKLRLNGIKIIAMDKDIYDGNRRITDIDIETKYANIEVKTCEKKSGIGKQLRKYQRYSVKEPIGMAPNLNNTERKQLNKEGFNVFSREKNLVKYLKEKIKILIWKK
;
A
#
# COMPACT_ATOMS: atom_id res chain seq x y z
N MET A 1 -28.82 -19.73 0.38
CA MET A 1 -29.07 -18.41 -0.23
C MET A 1 -28.51 -17.27 0.60
N PHE A 2 -28.67 -17.31 1.89
CA PHE A 2 -28.10 -16.36 2.83
C PHE A 2 -26.59 -16.30 2.75
N PHE A 3 -25.96 -17.43 2.62
CA PHE A 3 -24.52 -17.60 2.51
C PHE A 3 -23.96 -16.97 1.23
N LEU A 4 -24.66 -17.15 0.12
CA LEU A 4 -24.25 -16.62 -1.19
C LEU A 4 -24.28 -15.09 -1.24
N ASN A 5 -25.26 -14.46 -0.61
CA ASN A 5 -25.36 -13.00 -0.57
C ASN A 5 -24.25 -12.37 0.25
N HIS A 6 -23.90 -13.00 1.37
CA HIS A 6 -22.79 -12.53 2.20
C HIS A 6 -21.44 -12.67 1.47
N TYR A 7 -21.26 -13.77 0.79
CA TYR A 7 -20.06 -14.04 -0.01
C TYR A 7 -19.94 -13.03 -1.17
N LYS A 8 -21.03 -12.74 -1.85
CA LYS A 8 -21.05 -11.76 -2.95
C LYS A 8 -20.65 -10.36 -2.47
N ARG A 9 -21.10 -9.93 -1.28
CA ARG A 9 -20.75 -8.62 -0.71
C ARG A 9 -19.26 -8.51 -0.45
N LYS A 10 -18.64 -9.51 0.17
CA LYS A 10 -17.19 -9.54 0.39
C LYS A 10 -16.43 -9.51 -0.92
N LYS A 11 -16.85 -10.29 -1.88
CA LYS A 11 -16.23 -10.37 -3.19
C LYS A 11 -16.31 -9.04 -3.94
N HIS A 12 -17.44 -8.35 -3.82
CA HIS A 12 -17.64 -7.05 -4.47
C HIS A 12 -16.70 -5.98 -3.91
N GLY A 13 -16.58 -5.88 -2.58
CA GLY A 13 -15.66 -4.96 -1.94
C GLY A 13 -14.19 -5.26 -2.30
N ASN A 14 -13.81 -6.54 -2.35
CA ASN A 14 -12.48 -6.95 -2.76
C ASN A 14 -12.18 -6.59 -4.21
N ILE A 15 -13.17 -6.70 -5.10
CA ILE A 15 -13.00 -6.35 -6.51
C ILE A 15 -12.67 -4.87 -6.69
N GLU A 16 -13.35 -3.97 -5.99
CA GLU A 16 -13.08 -2.53 -6.06
C GLU A 16 -11.70 -2.18 -5.53
N GLY A 17 -11.33 -2.77 -4.39
CA GLY A 17 -10.00 -2.61 -3.82
C GLY A 17 -8.91 -3.07 -4.77
N LYS A 18 -9.11 -4.23 -5.39
CA LYS A 18 -8.17 -4.78 -6.37
C LYS A 18 -8.07 -3.92 -7.64
N LYS A 19 -9.18 -3.35 -8.09
CA LYS A 19 -9.16 -2.41 -9.23
C LYS A 19 -8.31 -1.20 -8.94
N TYR A 20 -8.44 -0.64 -7.74
CA TYR A 20 -7.65 0.52 -7.34
C TYR A 20 -6.17 0.18 -7.19
N GLU A 21 -5.84 -0.97 -6.60
CA GLU A 21 -4.46 -1.46 -6.54
C GLU A 21 -3.84 -1.54 -7.93
N ARG A 22 -4.56 -2.11 -8.90
CA ARG A 22 -4.09 -2.22 -10.28
C ARG A 22 -3.93 -0.86 -10.94
N LYS A 23 -4.82 0.08 -10.63
CA LYS A 23 -4.71 1.46 -11.13
C LYS A 23 -3.44 2.12 -10.61
N VAL A 24 -3.16 1.99 -9.33
CA VAL A 24 -1.93 2.53 -8.72
C VAL A 24 -0.70 1.85 -9.35
N ALA A 25 -0.71 0.54 -9.47
CA ALA A 25 0.39 -0.22 -10.07
C ALA A 25 0.66 0.24 -11.50
N ARG A 26 -0.39 0.43 -12.30
CA ARG A 26 -0.26 0.92 -13.68
C ARG A 26 0.37 2.30 -13.71
N LYS A 27 -0.06 3.20 -12.81
CA LYS A 27 0.49 4.55 -12.73
C LYS A 27 1.99 4.51 -12.42
N LEU A 28 2.39 3.64 -11.50
CA LEU A 28 3.81 3.46 -11.15
C LEU A 28 4.60 2.97 -12.36
N ARG A 29 4.11 1.93 -13.04
CA ARG A 29 4.79 1.37 -14.22
C ARG A 29 4.93 2.39 -15.34
N LEU A 30 3.87 3.17 -15.60
CA LEU A 30 3.89 4.21 -16.64
C LEU A 30 4.91 5.30 -16.35
N ASN A 31 5.31 5.44 -15.09
CA ASN A 31 6.31 6.40 -14.65
C ASN A 31 7.68 5.76 -14.41
N GLY A 32 7.91 4.57 -14.92
CA GLY A 32 9.21 3.92 -14.86
C GLY A 32 9.56 3.27 -13.53
N ILE A 33 8.59 3.13 -12.64
CA ILE A 33 8.82 2.48 -11.36
C ILE A 33 8.52 1.00 -11.48
N LYS A 34 9.55 0.18 -11.27
CA LYS A 34 9.44 -1.27 -11.40
C LYS A 34 8.70 -1.86 -10.22
N ILE A 35 7.68 -2.68 -10.50
CA ILE A 35 6.96 -3.45 -9.50
C ILE A 35 7.54 -4.86 -9.48
N ILE A 36 7.94 -5.31 -8.29
CA ILE A 36 8.53 -6.64 -8.09
C ILE A 36 7.45 -7.68 -7.88
N ALA A 37 6.43 -7.35 -7.09
CA ALA A 37 5.36 -8.28 -6.77
C ALA A 37 4.08 -7.53 -6.39
N MET A 38 2.95 -8.23 -6.53
CA MET A 38 1.65 -7.76 -6.05
C MET A 38 1.05 -8.83 -5.16
N ASP A 39 0.37 -8.39 -4.10
CA ASP A 39 -0.30 -9.28 -3.15
C ASP A 39 0.62 -10.37 -2.60
N LYS A 40 1.85 -9.99 -2.28
CA LYS A 40 2.87 -10.91 -1.76
C LYS A 40 2.66 -11.17 -0.28
N ASP A 41 2.53 -12.43 0.10
CA ASP A 41 2.38 -12.82 1.50
C ASP A 41 3.66 -12.61 2.30
N ILE A 42 3.52 -12.13 3.53
CA ILE A 42 4.59 -12.05 4.53
C ILE A 42 4.34 -13.12 5.58
N TYR A 43 5.36 -13.92 5.89
CA TYR A 43 5.30 -14.97 6.90
C TYR A 43 6.30 -14.71 8.02
N ASP A 44 5.93 -15.16 9.22
CA ASP A 44 6.82 -15.30 10.36
C ASP A 44 6.83 -16.80 10.70
N GLY A 45 7.88 -17.49 10.24
CA GLY A 45 7.90 -18.95 10.28
C GLY A 45 6.79 -19.51 9.40
N ASN A 46 5.89 -20.29 9.99
CA ASN A 46 4.75 -20.89 9.26
C ASN A 46 3.49 -20.04 9.37
N ARG A 47 3.53 -18.93 10.11
CA ARG A 47 2.36 -18.08 10.32
C ARG A 47 2.33 -16.95 9.30
N ARG A 48 1.22 -16.84 8.57
CA ARG A 48 1.00 -15.71 7.68
C ARG A 48 0.67 -14.45 8.51
N ILE A 49 1.42 -13.39 8.30
CA ILE A 49 1.24 -12.12 9.01
C ILE A 49 0.27 -11.21 8.25
N THR A 50 0.54 -10.98 6.98
CA THR A 50 -0.25 -10.12 6.10
C THR A 50 0.23 -10.30 4.66
N ASP A 51 -0.32 -9.51 3.74
CA ASP A 51 0.20 -9.42 2.39
C ASP A 51 0.60 -7.98 2.07
N ILE A 52 1.54 -7.83 1.15
CA ILE A 52 1.97 -6.54 0.62
C ILE A 52 1.20 -6.30 -0.66
N ASP A 53 0.42 -5.20 -0.73
CA ASP A 53 -0.39 -4.91 -1.91
C ASP A 53 0.48 -4.68 -3.14
N ILE A 54 1.49 -3.81 -3.04
CA ILE A 54 2.43 -3.54 -4.13
C ILE A 54 3.83 -3.47 -3.55
N GLU A 55 4.72 -4.33 -4.05
CA GLU A 55 6.12 -4.30 -3.68
C GLU A 55 6.97 -3.72 -4.81
N THR A 56 7.73 -2.66 -4.51
CA THR A 56 8.76 -2.13 -5.40
C THR A 56 10.14 -2.51 -4.87
N LYS A 57 11.19 -2.15 -5.58
CA LYS A 57 12.55 -2.41 -5.11
C LYS A 57 12.85 -1.73 -3.76
N TYR A 58 12.25 -0.57 -3.50
CA TYR A 58 12.60 0.29 -2.36
C TYR A 58 11.47 0.44 -1.33
N ALA A 59 10.25 0.06 -1.67
CA ALA A 59 9.10 0.32 -0.82
C ALA A 59 8.05 -0.78 -0.91
N ASN A 60 7.35 -0.97 0.20
CA ASN A 60 6.15 -1.78 0.28
C ASN A 60 4.95 -0.85 0.44
N ILE A 61 4.00 -0.94 -0.47
CA ILE A 61 2.88 -0.01 -0.54
C ILE A 61 1.59 -0.71 -0.13
N GLU A 62 0.92 -0.14 0.86
CA GLU A 62 -0.41 -0.54 1.26
C GLU A 62 -1.43 0.40 0.61
N VAL A 63 -2.44 -0.17 -0.06
CA VAL A 63 -3.46 0.59 -0.77
C VAL A 63 -4.80 0.41 -0.06
N LYS A 64 -5.42 1.52 0.35
CA LYS A 64 -6.73 1.52 1.02
C LYS A 64 -7.64 2.57 0.42
N THR A 65 -8.87 2.17 0.09
CA THR A 65 -9.87 3.08 -0.48
C THR A 65 -10.95 3.50 0.51
N CYS A 66 -11.00 2.89 1.69
CA CYS A 66 -12.03 3.16 2.70
C CYS A 66 -11.86 4.54 3.32
N GLU A 67 -12.97 5.22 3.55
CA GLU A 67 -13.00 6.53 4.25
C GLU A 67 -12.83 6.41 5.75
N LYS A 68 -13.30 5.30 6.31
CA LYS A 68 -13.25 5.06 7.75
C LYS A 68 -11.86 4.67 8.20
N LYS A 69 -11.61 4.83 9.51
CA LYS A 69 -10.45 4.31 10.20
C LYS A 69 -10.18 2.91 9.69
N SER A 70 -9.41 2.85 8.63
CA SER A 70 -9.02 1.61 8.01
C SER A 70 -7.83 1.09 8.79
N GLY A 71 -7.61 -0.18 8.78
CA GLY A 71 -6.43 -0.73 9.43
C GLY A 71 -5.11 -0.37 8.73
N ILE A 72 -5.04 0.76 8.00
CA ILE A 72 -3.83 1.11 7.26
C ILE A 72 -2.61 1.31 8.16
N GLY A 73 -2.80 1.98 9.29
CA GLY A 73 -1.71 2.15 10.26
C GLY A 73 -1.21 0.81 10.79
N LYS A 74 -2.12 -0.09 11.10
CA LYS A 74 -1.80 -1.43 11.56
C LYS A 74 -1.01 -2.20 10.49
N GLN A 75 -1.39 -2.09 9.22
CA GLN A 75 -0.69 -2.75 8.12
C GLN A 75 0.70 -2.15 7.90
N LEU A 76 0.83 -0.83 7.96
CA LEU A 76 2.13 -0.17 7.79
C LEU A 76 3.10 -0.56 8.90
N ARG A 77 2.61 -0.70 10.14
CA ARG A 77 3.44 -1.18 11.25
C ARG A 77 3.88 -2.62 11.07
N LYS A 78 3.02 -3.47 10.49
CA LYS A 78 3.40 -4.84 10.13
C LYS A 78 4.49 -4.85 9.05
N TYR A 79 4.35 -4.03 8.02
CA TYR A 79 5.38 -3.90 6.99
C TYR A 79 6.72 -3.47 7.61
N GLN A 80 6.68 -2.46 8.48
CA GLN A 80 7.88 -1.95 9.15
C GLN A 80 8.55 -3.03 9.99
N ARG A 81 7.76 -3.84 10.69
CA ARG A 81 8.28 -4.88 11.58
C ARG A 81 8.89 -6.06 10.82
N TYR A 82 8.30 -6.44 9.69
CA TYR A 82 8.65 -7.68 8.98
C TYR A 82 9.38 -7.47 7.66
N SER A 83 9.71 -6.24 7.31
CA SER A 83 10.44 -5.93 6.08
C SER A 83 11.39 -4.78 6.30
N VAL A 84 12.50 -4.77 5.55
CA VAL A 84 13.50 -3.68 5.60
C VAL A 84 13.13 -2.55 4.63
N LYS A 85 12.18 -2.78 3.73
CA LYS A 85 11.75 -1.76 2.79
C LYS A 85 10.85 -0.73 3.46
N GLU A 86 10.86 0.49 2.94
CA GLU A 86 10.02 1.55 3.50
C GLU A 86 8.54 1.22 3.35
N PRO A 87 7.75 1.24 4.45
CA PRO A 87 6.30 1.10 4.35
C PRO A 87 5.67 2.42 3.90
N ILE A 88 4.83 2.38 2.88
CA ILE A 88 4.16 3.55 2.31
C ILE A 88 2.67 3.28 2.19
N GLY A 89 1.85 4.28 2.53
CA GLY A 89 0.41 4.20 2.37
C GLY A 89 -0.08 4.99 1.16
N MET A 90 -1.01 4.40 0.41
CA MET A 90 -1.74 5.09 -0.65
C MET A 90 -3.22 5.00 -0.31
N ALA A 91 -3.79 6.10 0.20
CA ALA A 91 -5.13 6.11 0.77
C ALA A 91 -5.87 7.39 0.38
N PRO A 92 -6.52 7.41 -0.82
CA PRO A 92 -7.13 8.64 -1.33
C PRO A 92 -8.27 9.19 -0.49
N ASN A 93 -8.93 8.33 0.28
CA ASN A 93 -10.11 8.72 1.05
C ASN A 93 -9.86 8.82 2.55
N LEU A 94 -8.62 8.64 2.98
CA LEU A 94 -8.27 8.75 4.40
C LEU A 94 -8.40 10.19 4.86
N ASN A 95 -8.99 10.42 6.04
CA ASN A 95 -9.13 11.78 6.54
C ASN A 95 -7.79 12.37 6.97
N ASN A 96 -7.73 13.71 6.97
CA ASN A 96 -6.49 14.44 7.24
C ASN A 96 -5.93 14.21 8.64
N THR A 97 -6.79 14.03 9.63
CA THR A 97 -6.38 13.81 11.02
C THR A 97 -5.60 12.51 11.15
N GLU A 98 -6.12 11.43 10.58
CA GLU A 98 -5.45 10.13 10.59
C GLU A 98 -4.15 10.15 9.79
N ARG A 99 -4.16 10.81 8.63
CA ARG A 99 -2.96 10.92 7.80
C ARG A 99 -1.86 11.66 8.52
N LYS A 100 -2.19 12.79 9.17
CA LYS A 100 -1.22 13.56 9.95
C LYS A 100 -0.66 12.75 11.10
N GLN A 101 -1.50 11.97 11.76
CA GLN A 101 -1.06 11.11 12.86
C GLN A 101 -0.07 10.06 12.38
N LEU A 102 -0.35 9.41 11.25
CA LEU A 102 0.55 8.43 10.64
C LEU A 102 1.86 9.08 10.19
N ASN A 103 1.80 10.29 9.65
CA ASN A 103 2.99 11.04 9.28
C ASN A 103 3.86 11.36 10.50
N LYS A 104 3.25 11.68 11.65
CA LYS A 104 3.98 11.88 12.91
C LYS A 104 4.67 10.62 13.40
N GLU A 105 4.09 9.45 13.13
CA GLU A 105 4.72 8.17 13.45
C GLU A 105 5.88 7.83 12.49
N GLY A 106 6.07 8.61 11.45
CA GLY A 106 7.14 8.42 10.47
C GLY A 106 6.72 7.72 9.19
N PHE A 107 5.44 7.45 9.01
CA PHE A 107 4.94 6.83 7.79
C PHE A 107 4.59 7.88 6.74
N ASN A 108 4.96 7.63 5.48
CA ASN A 108 4.52 8.44 4.36
C ASN A 108 3.22 7.87 3.81
N VAL A 109 2.14 8.65 3.94
CA VAL A 109 0.82 8.26 3.45
C VAL A 109 0.34 9.33 2.46
N PHE A 110 0.06 8.89 1.24
CA PHE A 110 -0.33 9.78 0.15
C PHE A 110 -1.82 9.64 -0.15
N SER A 111 -2.44 10.76 -0.52
CA SER A 111 -3.84 10.79 -0.96
C SER A 111 -3.97 10.86 -2.48
N ARG A 112 -2.89 11.19 -3.20
CA ARG A 112 -2.88 11.30 -4.66
C ARG A 112 -1.75 10.47 -5.25
N GLU A 113 -2.05 9.73 -6.32
CA GLU A 113 -1.08 8.87 -6.99
C GLU A 113 0.12 9.66 -7.52
N LYS A 114 -0.11 10.88 -8.02
CA LYS A 114 0.97 11.72 -8.54
C LYS A 114 2.02 12.04 -7.47
N ASN A 115 1.59 12.22 -6.23
CA ASN A 115 2.51 12.52 -5.12
C ASN A 115 3.30 11.28 -4.71
N LEU A 116 2.67 10.12 -4.74
CA LEU A 116 3.35 8.84 -4.52
C LEU A 116 4.42 8.62 -5.59
N VAL A 117 4.07 8.82 -6.85
CA VAL A 117 5.01 8.67 -7.98
C VAL A 117 6.20 9.62 -7.81
N LYS A 118 5.93 10.88 -7.51
CA LYS A 118 6.98 11.89 -7.32
C LYS A 118 7.94 11.49 -6.20
N TYR A 119 7.39 11.06 -5.08
CA TYR A 119 8.18 10.62 -3.93
C TYR A 119 9.10 9.45 -4.28
N LEU A 120 8.55 8.45 -4.95
CA LEU A 120 9.33 7.25 -5.32
C LEU A 120 10.40 7.59 -6.36
N LYS A 121 10.12 8.45 -7.32
CA LYS A 121 11.12 8.90 -8.30
C LYS A 121 12.27 9.62 -7.62
N GLU A 122 11.99 10.52 -6.68
CA GLU A 122 13.02 11.24 -5.95
C GLU A 122 13.86 10.30 -5.10
N LYS A 123 13.22 9.34 -4.44
CA LYS A 123 13.92 8.34 -3.64
C LYS A 123 14.86 7.50 -4.50
N ILE A 124 14.42 7.07 -5.66
CA ILE A 124 15.23 6.29 -6.60
C ILE A 124 16.43 7.10 -7.06
N LYS A 125 16.28 8.37 -7.40
CA LYS A 125 17.37 9.27 -7.77
C LYS A 125 18.43 9.37 -6.67
N ILE A 126 18.01 9.59 -5.44
CA ILE A 126 18.91 9.70 -4.30
C ILE A 126 19.73 8.43 -4.13
N LEU A 127 19.11 7.27 -4.25
CA LEU A 127 19.77 5.99 -4.09
C LEU A 127 20.76 5.69 -5.22
N ILE A 128 20.45 6.13 -6.44
CA ILE A 128 21.36 6.00 -7.59
C ILE A 128 22.59 6.91 -7.40
N TRP A 129 22.38 8.13 -6.94
CA TRP A 129 23.47 9.08 -6.71
C TRP A 129 24.43 8.66 -5.60
N LYS A 130 23.95 7.91 -4.61
CA LYS A 130 24.80 7.42 -3.50
C LYS A 130 25.63 6.20 -3.84
N LYS A 131 25.41 5.61 -4.99
CA LYS A 131 26.23 4.51 -5.49
C LYS A 131 27.44 5.05 -6.24
#